data_e1c91857776e6c2e81e572a51a5c98f7
#
_entry.id   e1c91857776e6c2e81e572a51a5c98f7
#
_cell.length_a   1.000
_cell.length_b   1.000
_cell.length_c   1.000
_cell.angle_alpha   90.00
_cell.angle_beta   90.00
_cell.angle_gamma   90.00
#
_symmetry.space_group_name_H-M   'P 1'
#
loop_
_entity.id
_entity.type
_entity.pdbx_description
1 polymer ?
#
loop_
_entity_poly.entity_id
_entity_poly.type
_entity_poly.pdbx_seq_one_letter_code
_entity_poly.pdbx_strand_id
1 'polypeptide(L)'
;TNAEKEGYTPSEKTVIQGISDVFSDAPGRLIISTFSSNISRIEQILETAMKFKRKIVIFGRSMESNIDAAREFGYIRIPDSCFATPDQLKSLPPSEVCILCTGTQGEPMAVLSRIGRGEHRFIHVLPGDTIVFSSSAIPGNTGAINSVINQLTRLGASVITNSVLTNLHASGHASRQEMRLFQKLARAKYFMPVHGEYRMLKLHAGIAVECGMPKDHTFVCENGDSLILLNHKVTRGEPVHADAIYIDGKSPVGLSTSVIKDRSTLINEGMVGVYMVLDPKGKSLVYTPVIESQGFISSNKRALQLKTGEILGIEINRLLNSGKKLNLNDLKNNVKSIVSHYLYRESHRNPVIIPVIMNLNNEN
;
A
#
# COMPACT_ATOMS: atom_id res chain seq x y z
N THR A 1 2.98 -13.07 -11.62
CA THR A 1 3.45 -13.70 -12.86
C THR A 1 3.93 -12.68 -13.89
N ASN A 2 4.97 -13.02 -14.66
CA ASN A 2 5.50 -12.22 -15.77
C ASN A 2 4.94 -12.67 -17.14
N ALA A 3 3.71 -13.15 -17.20
CA ALA A 3 3.10 -13.68 -18.42
C ALA A 3 3.05 -12.67 -19.58
N GLU A 4 3.20 -11.37 -19.31
CA GLU A 4 3.28 -10.29 -20.30
C GLU A 4 4.70 -10.08 -20.87
N LYS A 5 5.74 -10.61 -20.19
CA LYS A 5 7.13 -10.44 -20.60
C LYS A 5 7.56 -11.55 -21.57
N GLU A 6 7.98 -11.15 -22.75
CA GLU A 6 8.54 -12.07 -23.75
C GLU A 6 9.93 -12.57 -23.35
N GLY A 7 10.36 -13.69 -23.95
CA GLY A 7 11.70 -14.23 -23.77
C GLY A 7 11.93 -14.93 -22.43
N TYR A 8 13.15 -14.86 -21.95
CA TYR A 8 13.65 -15.45 -20.70
C TYR A 8 13.97 -14.36 -19.71
N THR A 9 13.78 -14.65 -18.42
CA THR A 9 14.20 -13.78 -17.34
C THR A 9 15.73 -13.82 -17.22
N PRO A 10 16.43 -12.66 -17.16
CA PRO A 10 17.87 -12.62 -16.95
C PRO A 10 18.28 -13.28 -15.64
N SER A 11 19.46 -13.92 -15.63
CA SER A 11 20.02 -14.49 -14.41
C SER A 11 20.47 -13.40 -13.44
N GLU A 12 20.42 -13.67 -12.12
CA GLU A 12 21.02 -12.80 -11.10
C GLU A 12 22.50 -12.45 -11.39
N LYS A 13 23.25 -13.35 -12.05
CA LYS A 13 24.63 -13.08 -12.45
C LYS A 13 24.79 -11.87 -13.37
N THR A 14 23.78 -11.52 -14.15
CA THR A 14 23.84 -10.34 -15.03
C THR A 14 23.82 -9.02 -14.28
N VAL A 15 23.35 -9.03 -13.02
CA VAL A 15 23.27 -7.85 -12.16
C VAL A 15 24.63 -7.45 -11.59
N ILE A 16 25.57 -8.40 -11.50
CA ILE A 16 26.92 -8.17 -10.94
C ILE A 16 27.62 -7.02 -11.65
N GLN A 17 27.53 -6.97 -12.99
CA GLN A 17 28.18 -5.91 -13.76
C GLN A 17 27.55 -4.54 -13.42
N GLY A 18 26.23 -4.41 -13.43
CA GLY A 18 25.56 -3.15 -13.09
C GLY A 18 25.88 -2.67 -11.67
N ILE A 19 25.99 -3.60 -10.71
CA ILE A 19 26.43 -3.28 -9.35
C ILE A 19 27.87 -2.77 -9.38
N SER A 20 28.79 -3.48 -10.08
CA SER A 20 30.20 -3.12 -10.17
C SER A 20 30.40 -1.73 -10.80
N ASP A 21 29.65 -1.41 -11.85
CA ASP A 21 29.68 -0.10 -12.51
C ASP A 21 29.29 1.02 -11.54
N VAL A 22 28.22 0.81 -10.76
CA VAL A 22 27.80 1.75 -9.72
C VAL A 22 28.89 1.95 -8.64
N PHE A 23 29.57 0.88 -8.22
CA PHE A 23 30.66 0.99 -7.25
C PHE A 23 31.86 1.76 -7.79
N SER A 24 32.15 1.61 -9.08
CA SER A 24 33.22 2.33 -9.79
C SER A 24 32.93 3.82 -9.87
N ASP A 25 31.68 4.18 -10.16
CA ASP A 25 31.28 5.56 -10.47
C ASP A 25 30.91 6.38 -9.23
N ALA A 26 30.66 5.74 -8.09
CA ALA A 26 30.22 6.41 -6.87
C ALA A 26 31.37 7.17 -6.16
N PRO A 27 31.38 8.53 -6.15
CA PRO A 27 32.49 9.30 -5.58
C PRO A 27 32.47 9.34 -4.05
N GLY A 28 31.30 9.21 -3.44
CA GLY A 28 31.07 9.29 -2.01
C GLY A 28 30.60 7.98 -1.39
N ARG A 29 29.76 8.08 -0.37
CA ARG A 29 29.12 6.93 0.25
C ARG A 29 28.16 6.28 -0.74
N LEU A 30 28.11 4.96 -0.69
CA LEU A 30 27.18 4.15 -1.45
C LEU A 30 26.12 3.58 -0.50
N ILE A 31 24.86 3.87 -0.76
CA ILE A 31 23.72 3.38 0.04
C ILE A 31 22.86 2.53 -0.88
N ILE A 32 22.86 1.21 -0.66
CA ILE A 32 22.15 0.26 -1.51
C ILE A 32 20.96 -0.32 -0.76
N SER A 33 19.79 -0.20 -1.35
CA SER A 33 18.60 -0.85 -0.83
C SER A 33 18.21 -2.03 -1.72
N THR A 34 17.97 -3.18 -1.07
CA THR A 34 17.54 -4.42 -1.72
C THR A 34 16.57 -5.20 -0.83
N PHE A 35 15.95 -6.26 -1.37
CA PHE A 35 15.15 -7.18 -0.57
C PHE A 35 16.03 -8.00 0.37
N SER A 36 15.71 -7.99 1.66
CA SER A 36 16.48 -8.75 2.68
C SER A 36 16.43 -10.26 2.49
N SER A 37 15.48 -10.78 1.73
CA SER A 37 15.34 -12.21 1.40
C SER A 37 16.15 -12.64 0.18
N ASN A 38 16.70 -11.71 -0.61
CA ASN A 38 17.50 -12.06 -1.78
C ASN A 38 18.98 -12.20 -1.40
N ILE A 39 19.34 -13.36 -0.81
CA ILE A 39 20.67 -13.65 -0.30
C ILE A 39 21.72 -13.58 -1.42
N SER A 40 21.42 -14.07 -2.62
CA SER A 40 22.36 -14.00 -3.75
C SER A 40 22.69 -12.55 -4.14
N ARG A 41 21.72 -11.65 -4.13
CA ARG A 41 21.94 -10.22 -4.40
C ARG A 41 22.76 -9.58 -3.28
N ILE A 42 22.44 -9.90 -2.03
CA ILE A 42 23.19 -9.43 -0.87
C ILE A 42 24.66 -9.88 -0.98
N GLU A 43 24.91 -11.16 -1.23
CA GLU A 43 26.26 -11.70 -1.42
C GLU A 43 27.01 -10.93 -2.50
N GLN A 44 26.42 -10.72 -3.68
CA GLN A 44 27.03 -9.97 -4.78
C GLN A 44 27.40 -8.53 -4.39
N ILE A 45 26.53 -7.84 -3.64
CA ILE A 45 26.79 -6.48 -3.15
C ILE A 45 27.97 -6.50 -2.16
N LEU A 46 27.97 -7.43 -1.22
CA LEU A 46 29.01 -7.55 -0.19
C LEU A 46 30.37 -7.90 -0.78
N GLU A 47 30.41 -8.85 -1.73
CA GLU A 47 31.64 -9.19 -2.45
C GLU A 47 32.17 -8.01 -3.28
N THR A 48 31.27 -7.25 -3.92
CA THR A 48 31.66 -6.07 -4.68
C THR A 48 32.20 -4.98 -3.75
N ALA A 49 31.55 -4.75 -2.61
CA ALA A 49 32.04 -3.81 -1.60
C ALA A 49 33.46 -4.17 -1.12
N MET A 50 33.71 -5.46 -0.88
CA MET A 50 35.04 -5.95 -0.52
C MET A 50 36.06 -5.71 -1.63
N LYS A 51 35.74 -5.99 -2.91
CA LYS A 51 36.64 -5.73 -4.06
C LYS A 51 37.00 -4.24 -4.18
N PHE A 52 36.04 -3.35 -3.94
CA PHE A 52 36.25 -1.89 -3.96
C PHE A 52 36.77 -1.33 -2.63
N LYS A 53 37.14 -2.19 -1.67
CA LYS A 53 37.69 -1.85 -0.35
C LYS A 53 36.77 -0.93 0.47
N ARG A 54 35.43 -1.03 0.28
CA ARG A 54 34.46 -0.29 1.06
C ARG A 54 34.06 -1.07 2.31
N LYS A 55 34.01 -0.41 3.45
CA LYS A 55 33.48 -0.94 4.70
C LYS A 55 31.97 -1.05 4.62
N ILE A 56 31.43 -2.19 5.01
CA ILE A 56 30.02 -2.52 4.93
C ILE A 56 29.35 -2.19 6.25
N VAL A 57 28.26 -1.41 6.20
CA VAL A 57 27.41 -1.16 7.36
C VAL A 57 25.99 -1.57 7.01
N ILE A 58 25.38 -2.39 7.86
CA ILE A 58 24.05 -2.95 7.61
C ILE A 58 23.02 -2.24 8.48
N PHE A 59 21.86 -1.92 7.88
CA PHE A 59 20.73 -1.35 8.60
C PHE A 59 19.41 -2.02 8.21
N GLY A 60 18.66 -2.37 9.24
CA GLY A 60 17.35 -3.00 9.14
C GLY A 60 17.36 -4.41 9.73
N ARG A 61 16.50 -4.64 10.73
CA ARG A 61 16.46 -5.89 11.50
C ARG A 61 16.36 -7.14 10.63
N SER A 62 15.51 -7.13 9.60
CA SER A 62 15.39 -8.27 8.69
C SER A 62 16.63 -8.46 7.81
N MET A 63 17.32 -7.38 7.44
CA MET A 63 18.56 -7.45 6.67
C MET A 63 19.68 -8.05 7.53
N GLU A 64 19.87 -7.56 8.75
CA GLU A 64 20.85 -8.06 9.72
C GLU A 64 20.62 -9.55 10.00
N SER A 65 19.39 -9.93 10.41
CA SER A 65 19.05 -11.31 10.74
C SER A 65 19.26 -12.28 9.56
N ASN A 66 18.92 -11.89 8.34
CA ASN A 66 19.09 -12.75 7.17
C ASN A 66 20.57 -12.89 6.76
N ILE A 67 21.37 -11.83 6.90
CA ILE A 67 22.82 -11.88 6.65
C ILE A 67 23.52 -12.76 7.69
N ASP A 68 23.17 -12.61 8.97
CA ASP A 68 23.74 -13.41 10.05
C ASP A 68 23.44 -14.90 9.83
N ALA A 69 22.19 -15.25 9.52
CA ALA A 69 21.83 -16.63 9.20
C ALA A 69 22.56 -17.14 7.96
N ALA A 70 22.65 -16.33 6.89
CA ALA A 70 23.36 -16.73 5.67
C ALA A 70 24.87 -16.94 5.90
N ARG A 71 25.47 -16.19 6.82
CA ARG A 71 26.86 -16.37 7.23
C ARG A 71 27.03 -17.65 8.07
N GLU A 72 26.13 -17.88 9.01
CA GLU A 72 26.14 -19.10 9.85
C GLU A 72 26.08 -20.37 8.99
N PHE A 73 25.21 -20.38 7.97
CA PHE A 73 25.07 -21.49 7.03
C PHE A 73 26.12 -21.50 5.90
N GLY A 74 27.05 -20.55 5.87
CA GLY A 74 28.15 -20.48 4.91
C GLY A 74 27.77 -20.04 3.49
N TYR A 75 26.59 -19.46 3.29
CA TYR A 75 26.19 -18.85 2.02
C TYR A 75 26.90 -17.52 1.78
N ILE A 76 27.16 -16.73 2.82
CA ILE A 76 27.91 -15.47 2.74
C ILE A 76 29.26 -15.68 3.45
N ARG A 77 30.38 -15.53 2.71
CA ARG A 77 31.75 -15.75 3.22
C ARG A 77 32.58 -14.47 3.17
N ILE A 78 32.08 -13.42 3.84
CA ILE A 78 32.77 -12.14 3.93
C ILE A 78 33.43 -12.02 5.31
N PRO A 79 34.75 -11.67 5.38
CA PRO A 79 35.46 -11.50 6.64
C PRO A 79 34.85 -10.40 7.53
N ASP A 80 34.87 -10.57 8.85
CA ASP A 80 34.35 -9.58 9.82
C ASP A 80 35.07 -8.23 9.67
N SER A 81 36.34 -8.23 9.28
CA SER A 81 37.08 -7.00 9.03
C SER A 81 36.50 -6.11 7.91
N CYS A 82 35.65 -6.65 7.05
CA CYS A 82 34.96 -5.86 6.01
C CYS A 82 33.76 -5.08 6.57
N PHE A 83 33.22 -5.49 7.72
CA PHE A 83 32.08 -4.83 8.34
C PHE A 83 32.53 -3.72 9.29
N ALA A 84 31.69 -2.70 9.41
CA ALA A 84 31.82 -1.62 10.36
C ALA A 84 30.53 -1.41 11.13
N THR A 85 30.61 -0.91 12.35
CA THR A 85 29.45 -0.59 13.18
C THR A 85 28.85 0.76 12.79
N PRO A 86 27.56 1.01 13.12
CA PRO A 86 26.93 2.32 12.90
C PRO A 86 27.72 3.51 13.50
N ASP A 87 28.37 3.31 14.62
CA ASP A 87 29.14 4.37 15.29
C ASP A 87 30.42 4.72 14.55
N GLN A 88 31.02 3.77 13.85
CA GLN A 88 32.23 3.97 13.03
C GLN A 88 31.96 4.75 11.75
N LEU A 89 30.72 4.88 11.30
CA LEU A 89 30.37 5.61 10.06
C LEU A 89 30.94 7.04 10.02
N LYS A 90 31.00 7.71 11.16
CA LYS A 90 31.45 9.10 11.25
C LYS A 90 32.97 9.25 11.07
N SER A 91 33.73 8.19 11.30
CA SER A 91 35.19 8.22 11.21
C SER A 91 35.72 7.67 9.88
N LEU A 92 34.89 7.03 9.08
CA LEU A 92 35.26 6.48 7.79
C LEU A 92 35.20 7.52 6.67
N PRO A 93 36.18 7.52 5.73
CA PRO A 93 36.09 8.34 4.53
C PRO A 93 34.82 7.96 3.73
N PRO A 94 34.05 8.93 3.22
CA PRO A 94 32.83 8.64 2.46
C PRO A 94 33.03 7.63 1.30
N SER A 95 34.12 7.74 0.57
CA SER A 95 34.46 6.82 -0.55
C SER A 95 34.73 5.37 -0.12
N GLU A 96 34.95 5.13 1.17
CA GLU A 96 35.20 3.82 1.73
C GLU A 96 33.96 3.21 2.42
N VAL A 97 32.78 3.80 2.26
CA VAL A 97 31.55 3.35 2.92
C VAL A 97 30.59 2.75 1.91
N CYS A 98 30.07 1.55 2.23
CA CYS A 98 28.91 0.94 1.60
C CYS A 98 27.87 0.60 2.67
N ILE A 99 26.71 1.24 2.58
CA ILE A 99 25.58 0.99 3.46
C ILE A 99 24.59 0.08 2.75
N LEU A 100 24.24 -1.04 3.36
CA LEU A 100 23.19 -1.95 2.88
C LEU A 100 21.98 -1.82 3.76
N CYS A 101 20.81 -1.57 3.16
CA CYS A 101 19.59 -1.30 3.93
C CYS A 101 18.30 -1.81 3.27
N THR A 102 17.20 -1.75 4.04
CA THR A 102 15.84 -2.03 3.57
C THR A 102 15.12 -0.77 3.08
N GLY A 103 13.98 -0.93 2.41
CA GLY A 103 13.11 0.18 2.02
C GLY A 103 12.94 0.36 0.52
N THR A 104 13.10 -0.72 -0.26
CA THR A 104 13.01 -0.70 -1.72
C THR A 104 11.62 -0.40 -2.25
N GLN A 105 10.58 -0.56 -1.44
CA GLN A 105 9.18 -0.40 -1.85
C GLN A 105 8.51 0.87 -1.28
N GLY A 106 9.31 1.74 -0.65
CA GLY A 106 8.81 2.99 -0.08
C GLY A 106 8.01 2.79 1.22
N GLU A 107 8.20 1.68 1.91
CA GLU A 107 7.53 1.37 3.18
C GLU A 107 7.87 2.45 4.22
N PRO A 108 6.89 3.05 4.90
CA PRO A 108 7.12 4.22 5.76
C PRO A 108 8.12 4.00 6.90
N MET A 109 8.14 2.79 7.48
CA MET A 109 9.02 2.45 8.61
C MET A 109 10.37 1.89 8.18
N ALA A 110 10.60 1.66 6.90
CA ALA A 110 11.86 1.13 6.40
C ALA A 110 12.99 2.17 6.47
N VAL A 111 14.22 1.66 6.47
CA VAL A 111 15.44 2.46 6.66
C VAL A 111 15.52 3.59 5.63
N LEU A 112 15.38 3.28 4.34
CA LEU A 112 15.54 4.26 3.27
C LEU A 112 14.48 5.37 3.32
N SER A 113 13.23 5.06 3.66
CA SER A 113 12.16 6.05 3.84
C SER A 113 12.44 6.98 5.02
N ARG A 114 12.98 6.43 6.12
CA ARG A 114 13.37 7.24 7.28
C ARG A 114 14.57 8.15 6.98
N ILE A 115 15.52 7.67 6.17
CA ILE A 115 16.64 8.51 5.67
C ILE A 115 16.09 9.67 4.85
N GLY A 116 15.16 9.41 3.91
CA GLY A 116 14.55 10.43 3.06
C GLY A 116 13.78 11.52 3.83
N ARG A 117 13.20 11.17 4.99
CA ARG A 117 12.53 12.13 5.89
C ARG A 117 13.48 12.79 6.91
N GLY A 118 14.78 12.43 6.93
CA GLY A 118 15.73 12.92 7.93
C GLY A 118 15.53 12.36 9.34
N GLU A 119 14.77 11.28 9.48
CA GLU A 119 14.40 10.65 10.76
C GLU A 119 15.32 9.50 11.18
N HIS A 120 16.33 9.17 10.37
CA HIS A 120 17.23 8.06 10.68
C HIS A 120 18.33 8.50 11.65
N ARG A 121 18.51 7.74 12.74
CA ARG A 121 19.41 8.12 13.85
C ARG A 121 20.88 8.27 13.43
N PHE A 122 21.37 7.42 12.52
CA PHE A 122 22.79 7.33 12.17
C PHE A 122 23.10 7.87 10.78
N ILE A 123 22.12 7.90 9.86
CA ILE A 123 22.34 8.25 8.46
C ILE A 123 21.57 9.51 8.12
N HIS A 124 22.30 10.53 7.73
CA HIS A 124 21.81 11.73 7.08
C HIS A 124 22.43 11.79 5.69
N VAL A 125 21.66 12.16 4.68
CA VAL A 125 22.14 12.28 3.31
C VAL A 125 23.21 13.39 3.25
N LEU A 126 24.32 13.10 2.60
CA LEU A 126 25.41 14.03 2.36
C LEU A 126 25.53 14.33 0.85
N PRO A 127 25.97 15.53 0.45
CA PRO A 127 26.32 15.80 -0.93
C PRO A 127 27.38 14.77 -1.43
N GLY A 128 27.11 14.19 -2.60
CA GLY A 128 27.96 13.14 -3.17
C GLY A 128 27.58 11.71 -2.77
N ASP A 129 26.56 11.51 -1.94
CA ASP A 129 26.02 10.18 -1.70
C ASP A 129 25.36 9.64 -2.96
N THR A 130 25.64 8.37 -3.25
CA THR A 130 24.94 7.59 -4.29
C THR A 130 24.00 6.59 -3.64
N ILE A 131 22.71 6.71 -3.95
CA ILE A 131 21.66 5.84 -3.38
C ILE A 131 21.09 4.94 -4.48
N VAL A 132 21.08 3.64 -4.25
CA VAL A 132 20.71 2.63 -5.25
C VAL A 132 19.49 1.84 -4.81
N PHE A 133 18.48 1.82 -5.67
CA PHE A 133 17.33 0.93 -5.56
C PHE A 133 17.60 -0.34 -6.39
N SER A 134 18.16 -1.37 -5.76
CA SER A 134 18.43 -2.67 -6.40
C SER A 134 17.18 -3.57 -6.35
N SER A 135 16.07 -3.05 -6.86
CA SER A 135 14.78 -3.73 -6.95
C SER A 135 13.92 -3.08 -8.03
N SER A 136 12.86 -3.78 -8.45
CA SER A 136 11.77 -3.21 -9.25
C SER A 136 10.56 -2.92 -8.36
N ALA A 137 9.77 -1.93 -8.74
CA ALA A 137 8.53 -1.61 -8.05
C ALA A 137 7.55 -2.79 -8.11
N ILE A 138 6.98 -3.17 -6.98
CA ILE A 138 5.82 -4.06 -6.93
C ILE A 138 4.60 -3.23 -7.38
N PRO A 139 3.66 -3.81 -8.16
CA PRO A 139 2.45 -3.11 -8.55
C PRO A 139 1.75 -2.45 -7.34
N GLY A 140 1.40 -1.17 -7.47
CA GLY A 140 0.81 -0.37 -6.40
C GLY A 140 1.81 0.47 -5.58
N ASN A 141 3.09 0.14 -5.55
CA ASN A 141 4.09 0.84 -4.72
C ASN A 141 4.81 1.99 -5.44
N THR A 142 4.60 2.18 -6.73
CA THR A 142 5.30 3.18 -7.55
C THR A 142 5.22 4.59 -6.95
N GLY A 143 4.04 5.00 -6.45
CA GLY A 143 3.86 6.32 -5.83
C GLY A 143 4.70 6.51 -4.58
N ALA A 144 4.74 5.52 -3.70
CA ALA A 144 5.53 5.53 -2.48
C ALA A 144 7.04 5.57 -2.78
N ILE A 145 7.50 4.74 -3.73
CA ILE A 145 8.90 4.71 -4.18
C ILE A 145 9.31 6.07 -4.75
N ASN A 146 8.53 6.64 -5.66
CA ASN A 146 8.81 7.95 -6.26
C ASN A 146 8.85 9.06 -5.20
N SER A 147 8.00 9.00 -4.17
CA SER A 147 8.04 9.93 -3.05
C SER A 147 9.39 9.88 -2.31
N VAL A 148 9.88 8.67 -2.01
CA VAL A 148 11.18 8.49 -1.34
C VAL A 148 12.33 8.94 -2.23
N ILE A 149 12.32 8.59 -3.52
CA ILE A 149 13.33 9.06 -4.50
C ILE A 149 13.39 10.59 -4.51
N ASN A 150 12.24 11.26 -4.62
CA ASN A 150 12.17 12.73 -4.62
C ASN A 150 12.71 13.34 -3.31
N GLN A 151 12.42 12.73 -2.16
CA GLN A 151 12.97 13.19 -0.88
C GLN A 151 14.49 13.08 -0.84
N LEU A 152 15.04 11.93 -1.22
CA LEU A 152 16.50 11.71 -1.24
C LEU A 152 17.23 12.63 -2.23
N THR A 153 16.65 12.83 -3.41
CA THR A 153 17.20 13.75 -4.42
C THR A 153 17.19 15.20 -3.93
N ARG A 154 16.11 15.64 -3.25
CA ARG A 154 16.06 16.99 -2.65
C ARG A 154 17.12 17.21 -1.56
N LEU A 155 17.53 16.15 -0.89
CA LEU A 155 18.63 16.18 0.10
C LEU A 155 20.03 16.19 -0.56
N GLY A 156 20.13 16.10 -1.89
CA GLY A 156 21.36 16.18 -2.65
C GLY A 156 22.01 14.85 -3.01
N ALA A 157 21.31 13.71 -2.83
CA ALA A 157 21.80 12.41 -3.26
C ALA A 157 21.65 12.21 -4.78
N SER A 158 22.59 11.48 -5.37
CA SER A 158 22.43 10.86 -6.68
C SER A 158 21.65 9.55 -6.52
N VAL A 159 20.44 9.47 -7.09
CA VAL A 159 19.58 8.29 -6.94
C VAL A 159 19.56 7.46 -8.23
N ILE A 160 19.95 6.19 -8.12
CA ILE A 160 20.00 5.23 -9.23
C ILE A 160 18.92 4.17 -9.00
N THR A 161 18.08 3.97 -10.01
CA THR A 161 17.03 2.93 -9.99
C THR A 161 17.30 1.87 -11.03
N ASN A 162 16.67 0.72 -10.90
CA ASN A 162 16.75 -0.34 -11.90
C ASN A 162 16.13 0.10 -13.24
N SER A 163 16.88 -0.04 -14.31
CA SER A 163 16.46 0.19 -15.69
C SER A 163 17.15 -0.80 -16.62
N VAL A 164 16.79 -0.78 -17.91
CA VAL A 164 17.47 -1.58 -18.92
C VAL A 164 18.97 -1.22 -19.03
N LEU A 165 19.31 0.04 -18.79
CA LEU A 165 20.70 0.54 -18.87
C LEU A 165 21.50 0.21 -17.61
N THR A 166 20.88 0.26 -16.45
CA THR A 166 21.59 0.06 -15.17
C THR A 166 21.65 -1.41 -14.74
N ASN A 167 20.69 -2.24 -15.18
CA ASN A 167 20.60 -3.67 -14.90
C ASN A 167 20.88 -4.05 -13.42
N LEU A 168 20.20 -3.37 -12.50
CA LEU A 168 20.42 -3.53 -11.05
C LEU A 168 19.48 -4.55 -10.40
N HIS A 169 18.60 -5.17 -11.17
CA HIS A 169 17.65 -6.15 -10.67
C HIS A 169 17.24 -7.16 -11.74
N ALA A 170 17.28 -8.43 -11.40
CA ALA A 170 16.65 -9.51 -12.15
C ALA A 170 15.35 -9.94 -11.47
N SER A 171 14.29 -10.19 -12.25
CA SER A 171 13.01 -10.66 -11.73
C SER A 171 13.14 -12.09 -11.18
N GLY A 172 12.49 -12.37 -10.04
CA GLY A 172 12.35 -13.73 -9.52
C GLY A 172 11.26 -14.55 -10.23
N HIS A 173 10.50 -13.93 -11.13
CA HIS A 173 9.41 -14.59 -11.85
C HIS A 173 9.83 -14.94 -13.27
N ALA A 174 9.46 -16.14 -13.72
CA ALA A 174 9.66 -16.64 -15.07
C ALA A 174 8.96 -15.77 -16.11
N SER A 175 9.60 -15.52 -17.26
CA SER A 175 9.02 -14.92 -18.46
C SER A 175 8.36 -15.98 -19.36
N ARG A 176 7.71 -15.57 -20.45
CA ARG A 176 6.85 -16.45 -21.27
C ARG A 176 7.52 -17.73 -21.77
N GLN A 177 8.79 -17.67 -22.19
CA GLN A 177 9.49 -18.85 -22.71
C GLN A 177 9.80 -19.85 -21.60
N GLU A 178 10.13 -19.38 -20.40
CA GLU A 178 10.34 -20.24 -19.24
C GLU A 178 9.02 -20.87 -18.79
N MET A 179 7.90 -20.12 -18.85
CA MET A 179 6.57 -20.67 -18.57
C MET A 179 6.20 -21.78 -19.56
N ARG A 180 6.47 -21.59 -20.86
CA ARG A 180 6.28 -22.62 -21.89
C ARG A 180 7.14 -23.85 -21.63
N LEU A 181 8.42 -23.65 -21.32
CA LEU A 181 9.34 -24.74 -20.97
C LEU A 181 8.86 -25.50 -19.75
N PHE A 182 8.51 -24.78 -18.68
CA PHE A 182 8.02 -25.41 -17.44
C PHE A 182 6.72 -26.19 -17.67
N GLN A 183 5.78 -25.63 -18.43
CA GLN A 183 4.52 -26.30 -18.79
C GLN A 183 4.77 -27.61 -19.54
N LYS A 184 5.72 -27.63 -20.47
CA LYS A 184 6.08 -28.84 -21.24
C LYS A 184 6.80 -29.89 -20.38
N LEU A 185 7.66 -29.47 -19.45
CA LEU A 185 8.37 -30.37 -18.56
C LEU A 185 7.46 -30.96 -17.48
N ALA A 186 6.57 -30.16 -16.90
CA ALA A 186 5.65 -30.59 -15.85
C ALA A 186 4.62 -31.58 -16.33
N ARG A 187 4.18 -31.52 -17.60
CA ARG A 187 3.15 -32.39 -18.21
C ARG A 187 1.89 -32.51 -17.34
N ALA A 188 1.51 -31.40 -16.71
CA ALA A 188 0.35 -31.36 -15.81
C ALA A 188 -0.96 -31.66 -16.58
N LYS A 189 -1.90 -32.36 -15.93
CA LYS A 189 -3.21 -32.63 -16.51
C LYS A 189 -4.14 -31.42 -16.43
N TYR A 190 -3.99 -30.61 -15.39
CA TYR A 190 -4.76 -29.39 -15.15
C TYR A 190 -3.82 -28.24 -14.80
N PHE A 191 -4.27 -27.01 -15.08
CA PHE A 191 -3.48 -25.83 -14.83
C PHE A 191 -4.31 -24.71 -14.21
N MET A 192 -3.78 -24.11 -13.15
CA MET A 192 -4.33 -22.92 -12.50
C MET A 192 -3.21 -21.92 -12.25
N PRO A 193 -3.16 -20.80 -12.99
CA PRO A 193 -2.20 -19.74 -12.72
C PRO A 193 -2.54 -19.00 -11.43
N VAL A 194 -1.52 -18.58 -10.70
CA VAL A 194 -1.65 -17.83 -9.45
C VAL A 194 -0.71 -16.63 -9.42
N HIS A 195 -0.87 -15.75 -8.42
CA HIS A 195 0.05 -14.66 -8.13
C HIS A 195 0.16 -13.62 -9.25
N GLY A 196 -0.96 -13.02 -9.61
CA GLY A 196 -1.04 -11.96 -10.62
C GLY A 196 -2.43 -11.35 -10.69
N GLU A 197 -2.55 -10.22 -11.38
CA GLU A 197 -3.84 -9.64 -11.74
C GLU A 197 -4.58 -10.55 -12.74
N TYR A 198 -5.91 -10.49 -12.78
CA TYR A 198 -6.74 -11.34 -13.63
C TYR A 198 -6.26 -11.40 -15.10
N ARG A 199 -5.89 -10.26 -15.70
CA ARG A 199 -5.36 -10.20 -17.07
C ARG A 199 -4.06 -11.01 -17.24
N MET A 200 -3.17 -10.99 -16.25
CA MET A 200 -1.91 -11.74 -16.25
C MET A 200 -2.18 -13.24 -16.09
N LEU A 201 -3.12 -13.60 -15.21
CA LEU A 201 -3.53 -15.00 -15.02
C LEU A 201 -4.16 -15.56 -16.30
N LYS A 202 -4.98 -14.76 -16.98
CA LYS A 202 -5.60 -15.14 -18.24
C LYS A 202 -4.57 -15.36 -19.36
N LEU A 203 -3.56 -14.50 -19.45
CA LEU A 203 -2.45 -14.68 -20.38
C LEU A 203 -1.65 -15.96 -20.07
N HIS A 204 -1.36 -16.21 -18.81
CA HIS A 204 -0.63 -17.42 -18.40
C HIS A 204 -1.43 -18.70 -18.70
N ALA A 205 -2.76 -18.69 -18.47
CA ALA A 205 -3.63 -19.76 -18.92
C ALA A 205 -3.60 -19.97 -20.45
N GLY A 206 -3.55 -18.87 -21.21
CA GLY A 206 -3.38 -18.90 -22.67
C GLY A 206 -2.07 -19.58 -23.09
N ILE A 207 -0.96 -19.28 -22.42
CA ILE A 207 0.34 -19.93 -22.65
C ILE A 207 0.24 -21.45 -22.43
N ALA A 208 -0.48 -21.90 -21.40
CA ALA A 208 -0.68 -23.33 -21.18
C ALA A 208 -1.46 -23.98 -22.32
N VAL A 209 -2.49 -23.31 -22.84
CA VAL A 209 -3.26 -23.79 -24.02
C VAL A 209 -2.40 -23.82 -25.28
N GLU A 210 -1.60 -22.79 -25.55
CA GLU A 210 -0.63 -22.78 -26.64
C GLU A 210 0.37 -23.95 -26.57
N CYS A 211 0.68 -24.39 -25.35
CA CYS A 211 1.53 -25.56 -25.08
C CYS A 211 0.78 -26.90 -25.21
N GLY A 212 -0.50 -26.92 -25.58
CA GLY A 212 -1.28 -28.12 -25.81
C GLY A 212 -2.14 -28.54 -24.63
N MET A 213 -2.30 -27.72 -23.58
CA MET A 213 -3.26 -27.96 -22.51
C MET A 213 -4.69 -27.80 -23.05
N PRO A 214 -5.63 -28.74 -22.81
CA PRO A 214 -7.02 -28.51 -23.15
C PRO A 214 -7.58 -27.28 -22.43
N LYS A 215 -8.40 -26.49 -23.14
CA LYS A 215 -8.92 -25.24 -22.60
C LYS A 215 -9.79 -25.46 -21.34
N ASP A 216 -10.55 -26.54 -21.31
CA ASP A 216 -11.38 -26.95 -20.18
C ASP A 216 -10.58 -27.53 -19.00
N HIS A 217 -9.29 -27.76 -19.17
CA HIS A 217 -8.35 -28.14 -18.12
C HIS A 217 -7.60 -26.93 -17.52
N THR A 218 -7.88 -25.72 -17.99
CA THR A 218 -7.28 -24.47 -17.49
C THR A 218 -8.28 -23.65 -16.68
N PHE A 219 -7.90 -23.27 -15.47
CA PHE A 219 -8.77 -22.56 -14.53
C PHE A 219 -8.15 -21.22 -14.13
N VAL A 220 -8.74 -20.13 -14.59
CA VAL A 220 -8.43 -18.79 -14.07
C VAL A 220 -9.40 -18.55 -12.90
N CYS A 221 -8.84 -18.35 -11.70
CA CYS A 221 -9.59 -18.17 -10.46
C CYS A 221 -9.31 -16.79 -9.86
N GLU A 222 -10.32 -16.21 -9.25
CA GLU A 222 -10.23 -15.03 -8.41
C GLU A 222 -10.15 -15.43 -6.93
N ASN A 223 -9.87 -14.46 -6.06
CA ASN A 223 -9.89 -14.71 -4.61
C ASN A 223 -11.30 -15.18 -4.19
N GLY A 224 -11.37 -16.28 -3.47
CA GLY A 224 -12.62 -16.89 -3.06
C GLY A 224 -13.09 -18.03 -3.97
N ASP A 225 -12.65 -18.11 -5.23
CA ASP A 225 -12.93 -19.26 -6.08
C ASP A 225 -12.26 -20.52 -5.51
N SER A 226 -12.96 -21.64 -5.56
CA SER A 226 -12.44 -22.94 -5.15
C SER A 226 -12.45 -23.95 -6.29
N LEU A 227 -11.47 -24.85 -6.28
CA LEU A 227 -11.41 -26.01 -7.18
C LEU A 227 -11.37 -27.28 -6.37
N ILE A 228 -12.16 -28.28 -6.78
CA ILE A 228 -12.22 -29.60 -6.16
C ILE A 228 -11.53 -30.59 -7.09
N LEU A 229 -10.46 -31.23 -6.59
CA LEU A 229 -9.83 -32.36 -7.26
C LEU A 229 -10.34 -33.66 -6.64
N LEU A 230 -11.15 -34.40 -7.37
CA LEU A 230 -11.70 -35.69 -6.94
C LEU A 230 -11.58 -36.69 -8.09
N ASN A 231 -11.09 -37.91 -7.79
CA ASN A 231 -10.97 -39.01 -8.77
C ASN A 231 -10.27 -38.56 -10.08
N HIS A 232 -9.17 -37.81 -9.95
CA HIS A 232 -8.39 -37.26 -11.07
C HIS A 232 -9.16 -36.27 -11.98
N LYS A 233 -10.28 -35.73 -11.52
CA LYS A 233 -11.03 -34.66 -12.20
C LYS A 233 -11.04 -33.40 -11.35
N VAL A 234 -10.88 -32.26 -12.01
CA VAL A 234 -11.01 -30.94 -11.38
C VAL A 234 -12.33 -30.32 -11.80
N THR A 235 -13.07 -29.82 -10.82
CA THR A 235 -14.32 -29.09 -11.00
C THR A 235 -14.29 -27.81 -10.15
N ARG A 236 -15.11 -26.82 -10.51
CA ARG A 236 -15.32 -25.66 -9.62
C ARG A 236 -16.13 -26.09 -8.42
N GLY A 237 -15.71 -25.66 -7.25
CA GLY A 237 -16.43 -25.83 -5.98
C GLY A 237 -17.22 -24.57 -5.61
N GLU A 238 -17.84 -24.61 -4.44
CA GLU A 238 -18.50 -23.45 -3.85
C GLU A 238 -17.46 -22.37 -3.48
N PRO A 239 -17.75 -21.10 -3.76
CA PRO A 239 -16.83 -20.01 -3.40
C PRO A 239 -16.73 -19.90 -1.88
N VAL A 240 -15.55 -19.49 -1.41
CA VAL A 240 -15.29 -19.21 0.01
C VAL A 240 -15.14 -17.70 0.21
N HIS A 241 -15.48 -17.22 1.40
CA HIS A 241 -15.31 -15.81 1.74
C HIS A 241 -13.81 -15.44 1.74
N ALA A 242 -13.44 -14.49 0.89
CA ALA A 242 -12.04 -14.06 0.70
C ALA A 242 -11.88 -12.52 0.71
N ASP A 243 -12.86 -11.81 1.26
CA ASP A 243 -12.78 -10.36 1.41
C ASP A 243 -11.72 -9.96 2.44
N ALA A 244 -11.22 -8.75 2.32
CA ALA A 244 -10.23 -8.21 3.24
C ALA A 244 -10.79 -8.13 4.66
N ILE A 245 -10.05 -8.66 5.63
CA ILE A 245 -10.31 -8.50 7.06
C ILE A 245 -9.44 -7.36 7.57
N TYR A 246 -10.08 -6.25 7.95
CA TYR A 246 -9.38 -5.07 8.45
C TYR A 246 -9.21 -5.19 9.97
N ILE A 247 -7.97 -5.12 10.44
CA ILE A 247 -7.62 -5.22 11.86
C ILE A 247 -7.31 -3.81 12.38
N ASP A 248 -7.92 -3.41 13.51
CA ASP A 248 -7.65 -2.14 14.18
C ASP A 248 -6.92 -2.41 15.52
N GLY A 249 -5.67 -1.99 15.57
CA GLY A 249 -4.83 -2.18 16.75
C GLY A 249 -4.62 -3.64 17.12
N LYS A 250 -4.91 -4.01 18.36
CA LYS A 250 -4.74 -5.38 18.91
C LYS A 250 -6.05 -6.17 18.95
N SER A 251 -7.14 -5.62 18.41
CA SER A 251 -8.44 -6.31 18.44
C SER A 251 -8.43 -7.52 17.50
N PRO A 252 -8.76 -8.73 17.98
CA PRO A 252 -8.90 -9.91 17.12
C PRO A 252 -10.17 -9.87 16.25
N VAL A 253 -11.07 -8.93 16.53
CA VAL A 253 -12.31 -8.73 15.76
C VAL A 253 -12.03 -7.71 14.67
N GLY A 254 -12.19 -8.11 13.42
CA GLY A 254 -12.04 -7.22 12.27
C GLY A 254 -13.02 -6.04 12.31
N LEU A 255 -12.64 -4.93 11.69
CA LEU A 255 -13.56 -3.80 11.50
C LEU A 255 -14.71 -4.19 10.57
N SER A 256 -15.94 -3.79 10.92
CA SER A 256 -17.07 -3.97 10.03
C SER A 256 -16.92 -3.10 8.78
N THR A 257 -17.46 -3.57 7.66
CA THR A 257 -17.46 -2.84 6.37
C THR A 257 -18.12 -1.46 6.50
N SER A 258 -19.13 -1.31 7.39
CA SER A 258 -19.77 -0.03 7.68
C SER A 258 -18.81 0.98 8.29
N VAL A 259 -17.99 0.58 9.27
CA VAL A 259 -17.00 1.46 9.90
C VAL A 259 -15.96 1.94 8.89
N ILE A 260 -15.51 1.07 7.99
CA ILE A 260 -14.54 1.43 6.94
C ILE A 260 -15.17 2.44 5.97
N LYS A 261 -16.42 2.21 5.57
CA LYS A 261 -17.16 3.13 4.71
C LYS A 261 -17.34 4.50 5.37
N ASP A 262 -17.71 4.52 6.64
CA ASP A 262 -17.87 5.76 7.41
C ASP A 262 -16.54 6.52 7.51
N ARG A 263 -15.43 5.84 7.83
CA ARG A 263 -14.09 6.45 7.85
C ARG A 263 -13.69 7.02 6.49
N SER A 264 -13.94 6.29 5.40
CA SER A 264 -13.68 6.76 4.03
C SER A 264 -14.51 8.01 3.70
N THR A 265 -15.80 8.04 4.05
CA THR A 265 -16.67 9.19 3.85
C THR A 265 -16.20 10.39 4.69
N LEU A 266 -15.83 10.17 5.96
CA LEU A 266 -15.30 11.23 6.83
C LEU A 266 -14.02 11.87 6.27
N ILE A 267 -13.11 11.07 5.71
CA ILE A 267 -11.85 11.56 5.12
C ILE A 267 -12.13 12.41 3.87
N ASN A 268 -13.05 11.98 2.99
CA ASN A 268 -13.24 12.59 1.69
C ASN A 268 -14.24 13.75 1.72
N GLU A 269 -15.31 13.63 2.55
CA GLU A 269 -16.47 14.52 2.53
C GLU A 269 -16.68 15.29 3.83
N GLY A 270 -16.04 14.86 4.93
CA GLY A 270 -16.22 15.45 6.24
C GLY A 270 -17.53 15.04 6.93
N MET A 271 -17.91 15.77 7.98
CA MET A 271 -19.13 15.54 8.75
C MET A 271 -19.92 16.82 8.98
N VAL A 272 -21.25 16.66 9.14
CA VAL A 272 -22.18 17.72 9.47
C VAL A 272 -23.06 17.27 10.64
N GLY A 273 -22.91 17.96 11.77
CA GLY A 273 -23.78 17.84 12.93
C GLY A 273 -25.05 18.71 12.75
N VAL A 274 -26.18 18.12 13.04
CA VAL A 274 -27.50 18.81 12.99
C VAL A 274 -28.13 18.77 14.37
N TYR A 275 -28.25 19.91 15.03
CA TYR A 275 -28.76 20.03 16.37
C TYR A 275 -30.17 20.63 16.36
N MET A 276 -31.12 19.90 16.90
CA MET A 276 -32.54 20.30 16.94
C MET A 276 -33.10 20.12 18.32
N VAL A 277 -33.96 21.07 18.73
CA VAL A 277 -34.68 21.01 19.99
C VAL A 277 -36.19 21.03 19.70
N LEU A 278 -36.87 20.00 20.15
CA LEU A 278 -38.33 19.88 20.06
C LEU A 278 -39.01 20.41 21.34
N ASP A 279 -40.23 20.89 21.18
CA ASP A 279 -41.09 21.26 22.30
C ASP A 279 -41.42 20.03 23.18
N PRO A 280 -41.91 20.20 24.41
CA PRO A 280 -42.23 19.10 25.32
C PRO A 280 -43.23 18.08 24.76
N LYS A 281 -44.04 18.49 23.84
CA LYS A 281 -45.03 17.61 23.17
C LYS A 281 -44.48 16.97 21.89
N GLY A 282 -43.24 17.34 21.46
CA GLY A 282 -42.61 16.84 20.23
C GLY A 282 -43.32 17.28 18.94
N LYS A 283 -44.10 18.38 18.99
CA LYS A 283 -44.94 18.84 17.88
C LYS A 283 -44.34 19.98 17.08
N SER A 284 -43.34 20.67 17.60
CA SER A 284 -42.71 21.80 16.91
C SER A 284 -41.24 21.95 17.30
N LEU A 285 -40.46 22.61 16.46
CA LEU A 285 -39.12 23.04 16.78
C LEU A 285 -39.16 24.28 17.67
N VAL A 286 -38.35 24.30 18.73
CA VAL A 286 -38.23 25.46 19.64
C VAL A 286 -37.35 26.53 19.03
N TYR A 287 -36.31 26.13 18.30
CA TYR A 287 -35.40 27.03 17.59
C TYR A 287 -35.08 26.50 16.20
N THR A 288 -34.62 27.40 15.33
CA THR A 288 -34.05 26.99 14.04
C THR A 288 -32.89 25.98 14.26
N PRO A 289 -32.89 24.84 13.53
CA PRO A 289 -31.80 23.87 13.64
C PRO A 289 -30.43 24.49 13.46
N VAL A 290 -29.48 24.14 14.34
CA VAL A 290 -28.10 24.58 14.25
C VAL A 290 -27.34 23.54 13.47
N ILE A 291 -26.57 24.01 12.47
CA ILE A 291 -25.73 23.16 11.61
C ILE A 291 -24.27 23.47 11.89
N GLU A 292 -23.52 22.45 12.30
CA GLU A 292 -22.08 22.54 12.45
C GLU A 292 -21.38 21.51 11.56
N SER A 293 -20.18 21.86 11.04
CA SER A 293 -19.46 20.96 10.16
C SER A 293 -17.96 20.93 10.44
N GLN A 294 -17.38 19.74 10.31
CA GLN A 294 -15.95 19.51 10.45
C GLN A 294 -15.42 18.74 9.24
N GLY A 295 -14.28 19.18 8.68
CA GLY A 295 -13.69 18.57 7.49
C GLY A 295 -14.51 18.74 6.20
N PHE A 296 -15.66 19.42 6.26
CA PHE A 296 -16.51 19.72 5.10
C PHE A 296 -16.03 20.98 4.39
N ILE A 297 -15.82 20.88 3.08
CA ILE A 297 -15.28 21.98 2.26
C ILE A 297 -16.45 22.68 1.54
N SER A 298 -16.57 23.99 1.76
CA SER A 298 -17.51 24.87 1.06
C SER A 298 -16.90 26.26 0.90
N SER A 299 -17.19 26.92 -0.20
CA SER A 299 -16.73 28.30 -0.49
C SER A 299 -17.30 29.33 0.48
N ASN A 300 -18.51 29.11 1.00
CA ASN A 300 -19.15 29.95 2.01
C ASN A 300 -19.81 29.11 3.10
N LYS A 301 -18.99 28.54 3.96
CA LYS A 301 -19.39 27.59 5.02
C LYS A 301 -20.53 28.15 5.89
N ARG A 302 -20.40 29.40 6.39
CA ARG A 302 -21.34 29.97 7.33
C ARG A 302 -22.72 30.24 6.70
N ALA A 303 -22.73 30.78 5.48
CA ALA A 303 -23.99 31.01 4.78
C ALA A 303 -24.69 29.70 4.44
N LEU A 304 -23.95 28.69 4.02
CA LEU A 304 -24.50 27.35 3.73
C LEU A 304 -25.11 26.69 4.97
N GLN A 305 -24.42 26.79 6.12
CA GLN A 305 -24.91 26.26 7.41
C GLN A 305 -26.19 26.93 7.83
N LEU A 306 -26.25 28.27 7.81
CA LEU A 306 -27.46 29.03 8.17
C LEU A 306 -28.66 28.65 7.27
N LYS A 307 -28.44 28.64 5.95
CA LYS A 307 -29.49 28.34 5.00
C LYS A 307 -29.96 26.88 5.08
N THR A 308 -29.04 25.95 5.37
CA THR A 308 -29.41 24.55 5.63
C THR A 308 -30.28 24.42 6.87
N GLY A 309 -29.99 25.16 7.94
CA GLY A 309 -30.80 25.20 9.16
C GLY A 309 -32.19 25.76 8.91
N GLU A 310 -32.31 26.86 8.16
CA GLU A 310 -33.62 27.48 7.79
C GLU A 310 -34.50 26.51 6.99
N ILE A 311 -33.94 25.91 5.91
CA ILE A 311 -34.71 24.97 5.07
C ILE A 311 -35.11 23.74 5.87
N LEU A 312 -34.18 23.19 6.65
CA LEU A 312 -34.50 22.06 7.52
C LEU A 312 -35.60 22.40 8.52
N GLY A 313 -35.54 23.57 9.13
CA GLY A 313 -36.56 24.04 10.07
C GLY A 313 -37.95 24.08 9.47
N ILE A 314 -38.09 24.61 8.25
CA ILE A 314 -39.36 24.66 7.51
C ILE A 314 -39.90 23.24 7.23
N GLU A 315 -39.05 22.36 6.67
CA GLU A 315 -39.46 21.01 6.28
C GLU A 315 -39.79 20.13 7.49
N ILE A 316 -39.05 20.22 8.58
CA ILE A 316 -39.33 19.47 9.80
C ILE A 316 -40.61 19.93 10.47
N ASN A 317 -40.87 21.24 10.59
CA ASN A 317 -42.12 21.73 11.12
C ASN A 317 -43.31 21.28 10.26
N ARG A 318 -43.19 21.27 8.94
CA ARG A 318 -44.18 20.71 8.03
C ARG A 318 -44.49 19.23 8.28
N LEU A 319 -43.41 18.44 8.48
CA LEU A 319 -43.53 17.01 8.79
C LEU A 319 -44.21 16.76 10.15
N LEU A 320 -43.82 17.50 11.19
CA LEU A 320 -44.41 17.39 12.53
C LEU A 320 -45.91 17.77 12.55
N ASN A 321 -46.32 18.72 11.71
CA ASN A 321 -47.73 19.16 11.57
C ASN A 321 -48.57 18.31 10.59
N SER A 322 -47.98 17.31 9.92
CA SER A 322 -48.68 16.47 8.93
C SER A 322 -49.64 15.44 9.51
N GLY A 323 -49.74 15.33 10.84
CA GLY A 323 -50.61 14.36 11.53
C GLY A 323 -50.09 12.93 11.53
N LYS A 324 -48.93 12.66 10.91
CA LYS A 324 -48.26 11.33 10.96
C LYS A 324 -47.56 11.13 12.29
N LYS A 325 -47.78 10.01 12.94
CA LYS A 325 -46.92 9.60 14.07
C LYS A 325 -45.54 9.27 13.58
N LEU A 326 -44.60 10.17 13.82
CA LEU A 326 -43.19 9.94 13.52
C LEU A 326 -42.49 9.45 14.80
N ASN A 327 -41.78 8.34 14.70
CA ASN A 327 -40.85 7.94 15.76
C ASN A 327 -39.52 8.70 15.61
N LEU A 328 -38.67 8.63 16.62
CA LEU A 328 -37.39 9.34 16.65
C LEU A 328 -36.43 8.91 15.51
N ASN A 329 -36.45 7.63 15.12
CA ASN A 329 -35.65 7.13 14.03
C ASN A 329 -36.14 7.64 12.67
N ASP A 330 -37.43 7.68 12.45
CA ASP A 330 -38.03 8.26 11.24
C ASP A 330 -37.66 9.73 11.12
N LEU A 331 -37.70 10.47 12.22
CA LEU A 331 -37.32 11.88 12.24
C LEU A 331 -35.85 12.07 11.90
N LYS A 332 -34.95 11.26 12.50
CA LYS A 332 -33.51 11.27 12.18
C LYS A 332 -33.25 10.95 10.70
N ASN A 333 -33.95 10.00 10.12
CA ASN A 333 -33.80 9.64 8.71
C ASN A 333 -34.28 10.76 7.78
N ASN A 334 -35.40 11.42 8.11
CA ASN A 334 -35.87 12.58 7.35
C ASN A 334 -34.86 13.74 7.42
N VAL A 335 -34.32 14.05 8.60
CA VAL A 335 -33.26 15.06 8.75
C VAL A 335 -32.06 14.74 7.87
N LYS A 336 -31.56 13.49 7.91
CA LYS A 336 -30.45 13.07 7.05
C LYS A 336 -30.77 13.28 5.57
N SER A 337 -31.93 12.85 5.14
CA SER A 337 -32.37 12.98 3.73
C SER A 337 -32.46 14.43 3.27
N ILE A 338 -33.09 15.28 4.04
CA ILE A 338 -33.28 16.71 3.69
C ILE A 338 -31.91 17.41 3.62
N VAL A 339 -31.09 17.23 4.63
CA VAL A 339 -29.76 17.88 4.72
C VAL A 339 -28.84 17.37 3.64
N SER A 340 -28.75 16.04 3.41
CA SER A 340 -27.95 15.45 2.35
C SER A 340 -28.36 15.98 0.97
N HIS A 341 -29.63 15.99 0.67
CA HIS A 341 -30.16 16.50 -0.62
C HIS A 341 -29.79 17.97 -0.84
N TYR A 342 -29.96 18.80 0.17
CA TYR A 342 -29.65 20.21 0.07
C TYR A 342 -28.13 20.46 -0.06
N LEU A 343 -27.31 19.85 0.78
CA LEU A 343 -25.85 19.99 0.73
C LEU A 343 -25.29 19.49 -0.59
N TYR A 344 -25.79 18.37 -1.11
CA TYR A 344 -25.34 17.83 -2.41
C TYR A 344 -25.68 18.80 -3.55
N ARG A 345 -26.87 19.39 -3.55
CA ARG A 345 -27.27 20.35 -4.58
C ARG A 345 -26.39 21.61 -4.58
N GLU A 346 -25.99 22.08 -3.41
CA GLU A 346 -25.24 23.35 -3.26
C GLU A 346 -23.74 23.16 -3.35
N SER A 347 -23.19 21.97 -3.01
CA SER A 347 -21.75 21.73 -2.88
C SER A 347 -21.23 20.53 -3.66
N HIS A 348 -22.11 19.71 -4.23
CA HIS A 348 -21.80 18.39 -4.82
C HIS A 348 -21.07 17.46 -3.85
N ARG A 349 -21.29 17.62 -2.54
CA ARG A 349 -20.66 16.87 -1.46
C ARG A 349 -21.70 16.12 -0.65
N ASN A 350 -21.26 14.96 -0.10
CA ASN A 350 -22.14 14.05 0.64
C ASN A 350 -21.55 13.68 2.01
N PRO A 351 -21.44 14.64 2.94
CA PRO A 351 -20.82 14.42 4.24
C PRO A 351 -21.60 13.44 5.11
N VAL A 352 -20.94 12.90 6.12
CA VAL A 352 -21.62 12.13 7.18
C VAL A 352 -22.52 13.08 7.98
N ILE A 353 -23.84 12.83 8.00
CA ILE A 353 -24.81 13.66 8.72
C ILE A 353 -25.16 13.00 10.05
N ILE A 354 -25.00 13.75 11.15
CA ILE A 354 -25.27 13.31 12.52
C ILE A 354 -26.41 14.14 13.10
N PRO A 355 -27.67 13.65 13.08
CA PRO A 355 -28.77 14.34 13.72
C PRO A 355 -28.77 14.12 15.24
N VAL A 356 -28.74 15.23 15.97
CA VAL A 356 -28.90 15.28 17.42
C VAL A 356 -30.22 15.95 17.73
N ILE A 357 -31.17 15.18 18.23
CA ILE A 357 -32.53 15.65 18.52
C ILE A 357 -32.75 15.59 20.02
N MET A 358 -33.04 16.73 20.62
CA MET A 358 -33.30 16.88 22.05
C MET A 358 -34.78 17.28 22.25
N ASN A 359 -35.44 16.69 23.24
CA ASN A 359 -36.76 17.15 23.70
C ASN A 359 -36.56 17.99 24.95
N LEU A 360 -37.22 19.14 25.03
CA LEU A 360 -37.35 19.89 26.27
C LEU A 360 -38.31 19.20 27.23
N ASN A 361 -38.18 17.89 27.43
CA ASN A 361 -38.96 17.23 28.45
C ASN A 361 -38.37 17.51 29.80
N ASN A 362 -39.23 18.04 30.62
CA ASN A 362 -39.11 18.24 32.03
C ASN A 362 -38.17 17.25 32.72
N GLU A 363 -37.36 17.86 33.57
CA GLU A 363 -36.81 17.26 34.76
C GLU A 363 -37.58 16.03 35.26
N ASN A 364 -36.86 14.93 35.35
CA ASN A 364 -36.91 14.00 36.46
C ASN A 364 -35.50 13.56 36.78
#